data_4596d71102a66d762270c8f78934c91a
#
_entry.id   4596d71102a66d762270c8f78934c91a
#
_cell.length_a   1.000
_cell.length_b   1.000
_cell.length_c   1.000
_cell.angle_alpha   90.00
_cell.angle_beta   90.00
_cell.angle_gamma   90.00
#
_symmetry.space_group_name_H-M   'P 1'
#
loop_
_entity.id
_entity.type
_entity.pdbx_description
1 polymer ?
#
loop_
_entity_poly.entity_id
_entity_poly.type
_entity_poly.pdbx_seq_one_letter_code
_entity_poly.pdbx_strand_id
1 'polypeptide(L)'
;METVIRTKVKDLLKSEAGKDVLAKGWVRTKRGNKNVAFIALNDGSTINNIQIVVDKTPENEAVLAKVTTGACIAVWGKLVESVGGGQATEIQATAIEVYGECDPVRYPLQKKDTSFEFLRTVAHLRPRTNTFGAIYRVRNQMAYAIHKFFHDKGFVYMHTPLITASDCEGAGQMFRVTTLDMENLPRNKKGGVDYTKDFFGKETSLTVSGQLEGELGAMALGEIYTFGPTFRAENSNTPRHLAEFWMIETEMAFYDIKDNMDLAEEFIKYLVQYALDNCREDIQFLNDRYDNELIARLEGVLGTEFVRLTYTEGIKILEAAGVEWEYPVSWGTDLQSEHERYLVEKHFQKPVILTDYPKDIKAFYMKQNEDGKTVRAMDVLFPKIGEIIGGSERESSLQKLEARIEETGMSRKGLEWYLDTRRYGSAPHSGFGLGFERLLLFVTGMSNIRDVIPFPRTPKNAEY
;
A
#
# COMPACT_ATOMS: atom_id res chain seq x y z
N MET A 1 22.41 13.03 -39.57
CA MET A 1 22.67 12.87 -38.14
C MET A 1 21.63 11.89 -37.65
N GLU A 2 22.02 10.73 -37.12
CA GLU A 2 21.10 9.83 -36.45
C GLU A 2 20.46 10.57 -35.27
N THR A 3 19.15 10.49 -35.17
CA THR A 3 18.40 11.14 -34.09
C THR A 3 18.74 10.42 -32.77
N VAL A 4 19.54 11.01 -31.91
CA VAL A 4 19.88 10.44 -30.59
C VAL A 4 18.63 10.38 -29.75
N ILE A 5 18.17 9.17 -29.45
CA ILE A 5 16.96 8.93 -28.66
C ILE A 5 17.29 9.03 -27.17
N ARG A 6 16.36 9.61 -26.38
CA ARG A 6 16.51 9.70 -24.92
C ARG A 6 16.74 8.32 -24.29
N THR A 7 17.78 8.21 -23.49
CA THR A 7 18.06 7.04 -22.64
C THR A 7 17.78 7.38 -21.18
N LYS A 8 17.15 6.46 -20.44
CA LYS A 8 16.87 6.65 -19.00
C LYS A 8 18.15 6.60 -18.18
N VAL A 9 18.19 7.35 -17.09
CA VAL A 9 19.37 7.39 -16.18
C VAL A 9 19.76 6.00 -15.69
N LYS A 10 18.78 5.16 -15.30
CA LYS A 10 19.04 3.78 -14.86
C LYS A 10 19.77 2.93 -15.91
N ASP A 11 19.52 3.18 -17.19
CA ASP A 11 20.09 2.44 -18.30
C ASP A 11 21.46 3.00 -18.68
N LEU A 12 21.63 4.35 -18.60
CA LEU A 12 22.92 5.02 -18.77
C LEU A 12 23.98 4.57 -17.76
N LEU A 13 23.58 4.42 -16.49
CA LEU A 13 24.47 3.96 -15.42
C LEU A 13 24.98 2.52 -15.61
N LYS A 14 24.31 1.73 -16.46
CA LYS A 14 24.67 0.35 -16.81
C LYS A 14 25.30 0.22 -18.21
N SER A 15 25.35 1.33 -18.96
CA SER A 15 25.85 1.33 -20.34
C SER A 15 27.35 1.48 -20.38
N GLU A 16 27.97 0.87 -21.40
CA GLU A 16 29.39 1.05 -21.71
C GLU A 16 29.66 2.46 -22.25
N ALA A 17 30.81 3.01 -21.89
CA ALA A 17 31.30 4.29 -22.39
C ALA A 17 31.50 4.30 -23.92
N GLY A 18 31.62 5.50 -24.50
CA GLY A 18 31.91 5.70 -25.92
C GLY A 18 30.72 6.05 -26.79
N LYS A 19 29.49 6.01 -26.28
CA LYS A 19 28.23 6.27 -27.03
C LYS A 19 27.81 7.73 -26.91
N ASP A 20 27.24 8.28 -27.99
CA ASP A 20 26.51 9.53 -27.94
C ASP A 20 25.14 9.30 -27.32
N VAL A 21 24.75 10.12 -26.34
CA VAL A 21 23.59 9.95 -25.51
C VAL A 21 22.78 11.24 -25.37
N LEU A 22 21.48 11.08 -25.10
CA LEU A 22 20.57 12.15 -24.70
C LEU A 22 19.95 11.77 -23.35
N ALA A 23 20.30 12.51 -22.30
CA ALA A 23 19.65 12.40 -20.99
C ALA A 23 18.71 13.58 -20.76
N LYS A 24 17.56 13.33 -20.15
CA LYS A 24 16.58 14.36 -19.75
C LYS A 24 16.16 14.10 -18.30
N GLY A 25 16.06 15.15 -17.50
CA GLY A 25 15.67 15.00 -16.10
C GLY A 25 15.77 16.31 -15.32
N TRP A 26 15.73 16.17 -14.01
CA TRP A 26 15.79 17.27 -13.06
C TRP A 26 17.14 17.35 -12.37
N VAL A 27 17.65 18.55 -12.25
CA VAL A 27 18.91 18.84 -11.58
C VAL A 27 18.75 18.64 -10.08
N ARG A 28 19.54 17.75 -9.51
CA ARG A 28 19.61 17.51 -8.06
C ARG A 28 20.61 18.45 -7.40
N THR A 29 21.77 18.57 -7.99
CA THR A 29 22.83 19.50 -7.54
C THR A 29 23.62 20.00 -8.72
N LYS A 30 24.14 21.22 -8.59
CA LYS A 30 25.19 21.77 -9.45
C LYS A 30 26.35 22.27 -8.59
N ARG A 31 27.54 21.85 -8.92
CA ARG A 31 28.80 22.29 -8.30
C ARG A 31 29.85 22.50 -9.40
N GLY A 32 30.96 23.06 -9.07
CA GLY A 32 32.08 23.23 -10.03
C GLY A 32 33.02 24.33 -9.62
N ASN A 33 33.97 24.60 -10.49
CA ASN A 33 34.98 25.66 -10.37
C ASN A 33 34.85 26.66 -11.54
N LYS A 34 35.87 27.46 -11.76
CA LYS A 34 35.91 28.47 -12.83
C LYS A 34 35.76 27.85 -14.23
N ASN A 35 36.27 26.63 -14.44
CA ASN A 35 36.43 26.03 -15.78
C ASN A 35 35.38 24.96 -16.06
N VAL A 36 34.88 24.24 -15.03
CA VAL A 36 34.02 23.05 -15.19
C VAL A 36 32.83 23.12 -14.25
N ALA A 37 31.67 22.69 -14.73
CA ALA A 37 30.47 22.43 -13.91
C ALA A 37 30.16 20.94 -13.87
N PHE A 38 29.80 20.46 -12.68
CA PHE A 38 29.33 19.11 -12.43
C PHE A 38 27.86 19.19 -12.02
N ILE A 39 26.98 18.51 -12.77
CA ILE A 39 25.54 18.52 -12.56
C ILE A 39 25.10 17.09 -12.26
N ALA A 40 24.45 16.86 -11.13
CA ALA A 40 23.80 15.60 -10.84
C ALA A 40 22.37 15.63 -11.43
N LEU A 41 22.09 14.78 -12.41
CA LEU A 41 20.82 14.69 -13.11
C LEU A 41 20.09 13.42 -12.72
N ASN A 42 18.79 13.52 -12.43
CA ASN A 42 17.91 12.41 -12.14
C ASN A 42 16.61 12.51 -12.93
N ASP A 43 16.16 11.40 -13.49
CA ASP A 43 14.90 11.34 -14.27
C ASP A 43 13.79 10.51 -13.57
N GLY A 44 14.00 10.12 -12.32
CA GLY A 44 13.08 9.32 -11.52
C GLY A 44 13.17 7.80 -11.74
N SER A 45 13.93 7.35 -12.75
CA SER A 45 14.02 5.92 -13.08
C SER A 45 14.85 5.09 -12.09
N THR A 46 15.69 5.73 -11.29
CA THR A 46 16.52 5.12 -10.24
C THR A 46 16.74 6.13 -9.11
N ILE A 47 17.20 5.66 -7.96
CA ILE A 47 17.62 6.53 -6.85
C ILE A 47 18.93 7.26 -7.17
N ASN A 48 19.76 6.66 -8.01
CA ASN A 48 21.07 7.21 -8.38
C ASN A 48 20.96 8.33 -9.41
N ASN A 49 21.95 9.21 -9.45
CA ASN A 49 22.03 10.29 -10.42
C ASN A 49 23.12 9.96 -11.46
N ILE A 50 22.95 10.44 -12.70
CA ILE A 50 24.06 10.50 -13.65
C ILE A 50 24.78 11.84 -13.50
N GLN A 51 26.12 11.83 -13.44
CA GLN A 51 26.91 13.05 -13.45
C GLN A 51 27.03 13.58 -14.87
N ILE A 52 26.77 14.85 -15.02
CA ILE A 52 27.03 15.60 -16.25
C ILE A 52 28.25 16.50 -16.00
N VAL A 53 29.24 16.40 -16.87
CA VAL A 53 30.44 17.26 -16.86
C VAL A 53 30.33 18.25 -18.00
N VAL A 54 30.48 19.54 -17.69
CA VAL A 54 30.30 20.62 -18.65
C VAL A 54 31.50 21.55 -18.57
N ASP A 55 32.28 21.67 -19.65
CA ASP A 55 33.29 22.68 -19.77
C ASP A 55 32.63 24.06 -19.91
N LYS A 56 32.99 24.99 -19.04
CA LYS A 56 32.44 26.35 -19.07
C LYS A 56 33.10 27.18 -20.17
N THR A 57 32.26 27.67 -21.06
CA THR A 57 32.64 28.57 -22.13
C THR A 57 31.75 29.81 -22.12
N PRO A 58 32.17 30.94 -22.74
CA PRO A 58 31.33 32.13 -22.84
C PRO A 58 29.97 31.83 -23.51
N GLU A 59 29.91 30.86 -24.44
CA GLU A 59 28.71 30.51 -25.20
C GLU A 59 27.69 29.77 -24.35
N ASN A 60 28.11 29.02 -23.35
CA ASN A 60 27.18 28.24 -22.50
C ASN A 60 26.90 28.88 -21.13
N GLU A 61 27.54 29.99 -20.80
CA GLU A 61 27.42 30.66 -19.50
C GLU A 61 25.94 31.05 -19.20
N ALA A 62 25.26 31.62 -20.18
CA ALA A 62 23.86 32.04 -20.03
C ALA A 62 22.90 30.84 -19.78
N VAL A 63 23.14 29.69 -20.43
CA VAL A 63 22.37 28.46 -20.21
C VAL A 63 22.69 27.88 -18.83
N LEU A 64 24.00 27.81 -18.47
CA LEU A 64 24.42 27.29 -17.17
C LEU A 64 23.91 28.13 -16.00
N ALA A 65 23.70 29.44 -16.17
CA ALA A 65 23.10 30.29 -15.13
C ALA A 65 21.67 29.82 -14.76
N LYS A 66 20.91 29.28 -15.74
CA LYS A 66 19.54 28.77 -15.56
C LYS A 66 19.49 27.34 -15.02
N VAL A 67 20.57 26.59 -15.09
CA VAL A 67 20.68 25.21 -14.55
C VAL A 67 20.87 25.29 -13.04
N THR A 68 19.75 25.41 -12.33
CA THR A 68 19.65 25.44 -10.84
C THR A 68 19.06 24.16 -10.30
N THR A 69 19.18 23.92 -8.98
CA THR A 69 18.52 22.79 -8.33
C THR A 69 17.01 22.82 -8.61
N GLY A 70 16.48 21.70 -9.09
CA GLY A 70 15.07 21.57 -9.47
C GLY A 70 14.76 21.92 -10.93
N ALA A 71 15.68 22.57 -11.67
CA ALA A 71 15.50 22.85 -13.09
C ALA A 71 15.38 21.55 -13.91
N CYS A 72 14.57 21.58 -14.96
CA CYS A 72 14.44 20.48 -15.91
C CYS A 72 15.28 20.75 -17.14
N ILE A 73 16.17 19.81 -17.50
CA ILE A 73 17.11 19.97 -18.60
C ILE A 73 17.17 18.74 -19.51
N ALA A 74 17.54 18.97 -20.77
CA ALA A 74 18.04 17.94 -21.68
C ALA A 74 19.55 18.14 -21.89
N VAL A 75 20.28 17.05 -21.95
CA VAL A 75 21.74 17.05 -22.12
C VAL A 75 22.11 16.07 -23.22
N TRP A 76 22.75 16.58 -24.26
CA TRP A 76 23.42 15.78 -25.27
C TRP A 76 24.92 15.71 -24.93
N GLY A 77 25.50 14.57 -25.14
CA GLY A 77 26.92 14.40 -24.87
C GLY A 77 27.38 12.96 -25.11
N LYS A 78 28.64 12.74 -24.77
CA LYS A 78 29.27 11.43 -24.86
C LYS A 78 29.33 10.79 -23.50
N LEU A 79 28.86 9.54 -23.41
CA LEU A 79 28.99 8.72 -22.20
C LEU A 79 30.49 8.32 -22.11
N VAL A 80 31.14 8.66 -21.01
CA VAL A 80 32.55 8.39 -20.76
C VAL A 80 32.73 7.65 -19.44
N GLU A 81 33.88 7.00 -19.27
CA GLU A 81 34.23 6.46 -17.95
C GLU A 81 34.41 7.62 -16.96
N SER A 82 33.87 7.47 -15.77
CA SER A 82 33.97 8.50 -14.74
C SER A 82 35.39 8.53 -14.16
N VAL A 83 35.99 9.72 -14.13
CA VAL A 83 37.28 9.94 -13.46
C VAL A 83 37.11 10.01 -11.94
N GLY A 84 35.89 10.30 -11.46
CA GLY A 84 35.58 10.42 -10.05
C GLY A 84 35.11 9.09 -9.42
N GLY A 85 35.38 8.90 -8.15
CA GLY A 85 34.83 7.74 -7.41
C GLY A 85 33.30 7.82 -7.23
N GLY A 86 32.65 6.68 -7.16
CA GLY A 86 31.22 6.56 -6.80
C GLY A 86 30.26 6.30 -7.97
N GLN A 87 30.72 6.33 -9.23
CA GLN A 87 29.96 5.94 -10.43
C GLN A 87 30.91 5.44 -11.53
N ALA A 88 30.40 4.54 -12.37
CA ALA A 88 31.23 3.96 -13.46
C ALA A 88 31.29 4.88 -14.67
N THR A 89 30.22 5.59 -14.99
CA THR A 89 30.11 6.44 -16.19
C THR A 89 29.55 7.82 -15.85
N GLU A 90 29.90 8.80 -16.70
CA GLU A 90 29.40 10.17 -16.66
C GLU A 90 29.16 10.68 -18.08
N ILE A 91 28.41 11.77 -18.25
CA ILE A 91 28.18 12.38 -19.56
C ILE A 91 29.06 13.61 -19.70
N GLN A 92 29.99 13.60 -20.65
CA GLN A 92 30.66 14.80 -21.12
C GLN A 92 29.72 15.55 -22.07
N ALA A 93 29.15 16.65 -21.58
CA ALA A 93 28.10 17.37 -22.30
C ALA A 93 28.65 18.12 -23.51
N THR A 94 27.93 18.01 -24.62
CA THR A 94 28.18 18.83 -25.85
C THR A 94 27.15 19.94 -26.00
N ALA A 95 25.92 19.73 -25.51
CA ALA A 95 24.86 20.73 -25.51
C ALA A 95 23.90 20.52 -24.32
N ILE A 96 23.33 21.62 -23.84
CA ILE A 96 22.30 21.62 -22.79
C ILE A 96 21.15 22.52 -23.25
N GLU A 97 19.93 22.02 -23.07
CA GLU A 97 18.70 22.78 -23.23
C GLU A 97 17.94 22.81 -21.90
N VAL A 98 17.46 23.97 -21.49
CA VAL A 98 16.66 24.13 -20.28
C VAL A 98 15.18 24.10 -20.66
N TYR A 99 14.46 23.07 -20.27
CA TYR A 99 13.01 22.94 -20.50
C TYR A 99 12.18 23.73 -19.48
N GLY A 100 12.67 23.81 -18.24
CA GLY A 100 12.00 24.54 -17.16
C GLY A 100 13.01 25.06 -16.16
N GLU A 101 13.00 26.35 -15.94
CA GLU A 101 13.82 27.01 -14.92
C GLU A 101 13.23 26.75 -13.52
N CYS A 102 14.05 26.78 -12.50
CA CYS A 102 13.65 26.67 -11.12
C CYS A 102 14.29 27.79 -10.29
N ASP A 103 13.48 28.59 -9.60
CA ASP A 103 13.96 29.58 -8.67
C ASP A 103 14.57 28.87 -7.42
N PRO A 104 15.90 28.88 -7.23
CA PRO A 104 16.55 28.16 -6.15
C PRO A 104 16.21 28.71 -4.76
N VAL A 105 15.71 29.95 -4.66
CA VAL A 105 15.35 30.59 -3.39
C VAL A 105 13.94 30.14 -2.95
N ARG A 106 13.02 30.02 -3.90
CA ARG A 106 11.63 29.62 -3.65
C ARG A 106 11.41 28.12 -3.65
N TYR A 107 12.32 27.35 -4.23
CA TYR A 107 12.16 25.90 -4.31
C TYR A 107 12.14 25.26 -2.91
N PRO A 108 11.04 24.62 -2.48
CA PRO A 108 10.89 24.20 -1.09
C PRO A 108 11.76 22.99 -0.73
N LEU A 109 12.19 22.18 -1.72
CA LEU A 109 13.02 21.00 -1.50
C LEU A 109 14.51 21.37 -1.54
N GLN A 110 14.99 21.92 -0.44
CA GLN A 110 16.38 22.32 -0.29
C GLN A 110 17.28 21.12 0.05
N LYS A 111 18.63 21.31 -0.02
CA LYS A 111 19.62 20.28 0.34
C LYS A 111 19.58 19.82 1.80
N LYS A 112 19.00 20.62 2.70
CA LYS A 112 18.86 20.26 4.12
C LYS A 112 17.83 19.15 4.27
N ASP A 113 18.03 18.29 5.26
CA ASP A 113 17.04 17.29 5.65
C ASP A 113 15.71 17.98 5.95
N THR A 114 14.68 17.51 5.26
CA THR A 114 13.33 18.05 5.37
C THR A 114 12.50 17.03 6.13
N SER A 115 11.76 17.46 7.16
CA SER A 115 10.94 16.54 7.95
C SER A 115 9.79 15.94 7.14
N PHE A 116 9.35 14.76 7.51
CA PHE A 116 8.18 14.12 6.88
C PHE A 116 6.92 14.98 7.03
N GLU A 117 6.74 15.66 8.17
CA GLU A 117 5.64 16.58 8.43
C GLU A 117 5.60 17.70 7.38
N PHE A 118 6.73 18.35 7.13
CA PHE A 118 6.82 19.35 6.07
C PHE A 118 6.55 18.74 4.68
N LEU A 119 7.13 17.58 4.37
CA LEU A 119 6.92 16.94 3.06
C LEU A 119 5.47 16.54 2.81
N ARG A 120 4.67 16.29 3.86
CA ARG A 120 3.22 16.11 3.74
C ARG A 120 2.49 17.39 3.34
N THR A 121 2.96 18.57 3.76
CA THR A 121 2.38 19.86 3.33
C THR A 121 2.68 20.24 1.89
N VAL A 122 3.69 19.60 1.29
CA VAL A 122 4.09 19.77 -0.13
C VAL A 122 4.03 18.42 -0.88
N ALA A 123 2.98 17.65 -0.63
CA ALA A 123 2.84 16.30 -1.15
C ALA A 123 3.01 16.21 -2.67
N HIS A 124 2.58 17.24 -3.42
CA HIS A 124 2.74 17.36 -4.87
C HIS A 124 4.21 17.48 -5.33
N LEU A 125 5.13 17.87 -4.47
CA LEU A 125 6.57 17.97 -4.79
C LEU A 125 7.41 16.87 -4.17
N ARG A 126 6.93 16.22 -3.08
CA ARG A 126 7.72 15.20 -2.37
C ARG A 126 8.20 14.02 -3.22
N PRO A 127 7.55 13.62 -4.36
CA PRO A 127 8.11 12.62 -5.26
C PRO A 127 9.49 12.94 -5.83
N ARG A 128 9.87 14.24 -5.83
CA ARG A 128 11.20 14.69 -6.26
C ARG A 128 12.30 14.42 -5.25
N THR A 129 11.98 14.01 -4.02
CA THR A 129 12.97 13.60 -3.03
C THR A 129 13.44 12.16 -3.28
N ASN A 130 14.64 11.81 -2.84
CA ASN A 130 15.14 10.45 -2.94
C ASN A 130 14.25 9.47 -2.16
N THR A 131 13.82 9.86 -0.97
CA THR A 131 12.97 9.05 -0.09
C THR A 131 11.65 8.66 -0.75
N PHE A 132 10.89 9.66 -1.21
CA PHE A 132 9.60 9.39 -1.84
C PHE A 132 9.74 8.79 -3.25
N GLY A 133 10.82 9.13 -3.96
CA GLY A 133 11.16 8.44 -5.21
C GLY A 133 11.38 6.94 -4.99
N ALA A 134 12.13 6.56 -3.96
CA ALA A 134 12.35 5.17 -3.58
C ALA A 134 11.04 4.47 -3.18
N ILE A 135 10.27 5.06 -2.26
CA ILE A 135 8.99 4.51 -1.80
C ILE A 135 8.02 4.27 -2.98
N TYR A 136 7.91 5.21 -3.91
CA TYR A 136 6.97 5.08 -5.03
C TYR A 136 7.43 4.09 -6.10
N ARG A 137 8.76 3.90 -6.29
CA ARG A 137 9.27 2.80 -7.13
C ARG A 137 8.98 1.45 -6.48
N VAL A 138 9.18 1.31 -5.17
CA VAL A 138 8.80 0.11 -4.43
C VAL A 138 7.28 -0.13 -4.54
N ARG A 139 6.44 0.89 -4.31
CA ARG A 139 4.98 0.80 -4.47
C ARG A 139 4.59 0.30 -5.86
N ASN A 140 5.21 0.84 -6.92
CA ASN A 140 4.95 0.40 -8.28
C ASN A 140 5.30 -1.08 -8.50
N GLN A 141 6.46 -1.52 -8.00
CA GLN A 141 6.89 -2.92 -8.13
C GLN A 141 6.00 -3.86 -7.33
N MET A 142 5.59 -3.48 -6.12
CA MET A 142 4.68 -4.28 -5.31
C MET A 142 3.30 -4.44 -5.96
N ALA A 143 2.75 -3.38 -6.56
CA ALA A 143 1.48 -3.46 -7.28
C ALA A 143 1.56 -4.45 -8.45
N TYR A 144 2.64 -4.42 -9.21
CA TYR A 144 2.87 -5.39 -10.28
C TYR A 144 3.05 -6.82 -9.75
N ALA A 145 3.82 -6.99 -8.68
CA ALA A 145 4.07 -8.29 -8.06
C ALA A 145 2.78 -8.96 -7.57
N ILE A 146 1.85 -8.18 -7.01
CA ILE A 146 0.53 -8.66 -6.58
C ILE A 146 -0.24 -9.23 -7.77
N HIS A 147 -0.38 -8.45 -8.86
CA HIS A 147 -1.06 -8.93 -10.06
C HIS A 147 -0.37 -10.16 -10.65
N LYS A 148 0.96 -10.17 -10.69
CA LYS A 148 1.73 -11.30 -11.20
C LYS A 148 1.50 -12.58 -10.39
N PHE A 149 1.54 -12.49 -9.06
CA PHE A 149 1.33 -13.65 -8.18
C PHE A 149 -0.02 -14.32 -8.44
N PHE A 150 -1.09 -13.55 -8.41
CA PHE A 150 -2.42 -14.09 -8.60
C PHE A 150 -2.68 -14.55 -10.03
N HIS A 151 -2.17 -13.82 -11.02
CA HIS A 151 -2.26 -14.22 -12.42
C HIS A 151 -1.55 -15.55 -12.68
N ASP A 152 -0.32 -15.73 -12.18
CA ASP A 152 0.46 -16.96 -12.36
C ASP A 152 -0.19 -18.17 -11.66
N LYS A 153 -0.99 -17.95 -10.62
CA LYS A 153 -1.78 -18.97 -9.93
C LYS A 153 -3.16 -19.24 -10.58
N GLY A 154 -3.52 -18.49 -11.60
CA GLY A 154 -4.80 -18.68 -12.32
C GLY A 154 -5.98 -17.96 -11.71
N PHE A 155 -5.78 -17.10 -10.72
CA PHE A 155 -6.84 -16.27 -10.13
C PHE A 155 -7.37 -15.26 -11.14
N VAL A 156 -8.67 -15.01 -11.11
CA VAL A 156 -9.32 -14.00 -11.94
C VAL A 156 -9.35 -12.67 -11.20
N TYR A 157 -8.78 -11.62 -11.82
CA TYR A 157 -8.93 -10.26 -11.30
C TYR A 157 -10.36 -9.77 -11.50
N MET A 158 -11.03 -9.40 -10.41
CA MET A 158 -12.42 -8.96 -10.44
C MET A 158 -12.53 -7.50 -9.97
N HIS A 159 -13.17 -6.66 -10.79
CA HIS A 159 -13.56 -5.31 -10.39
C HIS A 159 -14.85 -5.37 -9.57
N THR A 160 -14.80 -4.93 -8.33
CA THR A 160 -15.96 -4.74 -7.46
C THR A 160 -16.35 -3.26 -7.39
N PRO A 161 -17.65 -2.91 -7.24
CA PRO A 161 -18.09 -1.53 -7.25
C PRO A 161 -17.50 -0.70 -6.10
N LEU A 162 -17.06 0.52 -6.42
CA LEU A 162 -16.63 1.48 -5.38
C LEU A 162 -17.81 2.20 -4.74
N ILE A 163 -18.93 2.32 -5.48
CA ILE A 163 -20.18 2.90 -4.98
C ILE A 163 -21.14 1.74 -4.70
N THR A 164 -21.55 1.60 -3.46
CA THR A 164 -22.39 0.47 -3.01
C THR A 164 -23.57 0.96 -2.17
N ALA A 165 -24.64 0.18 -2.16
CA ALA A 165 -25.77 0.35 -1.25
C ALA A 165 -25.71 -0.65 -0.08
N SER A 166 -24.67 -1.48 0.00
CA SER A 166 -24.47 -2.52 1.01
C SER A 166 -23.33 -2.16 1.96
N ASP A 167 -23.49 -2.44 3.24
CA ASP A 167 -22.44 -2.33 4.24
C ASP A 167 -21.88 -3.72 4.54
N CYS A 168 -20.65 -3.99 4.08
CA CYS A 168 -20.00 -5.28 4.23
C CYS A 168 -19.62 -5.59 5.70
N GLU A 169 -19.22 -4.58 6.45
CA GLU A 169 -18.71 -4.77 7.80
C GLU A 169 -19.74 -4.46 8.89
N GLY A 170 -20.88 -3.83 8.52
CA GLY A 170 -21.90 -3.41 9.47
C GLY A 170 -21.44 -2.28 10.40
N ALA A 171 -20.30 -1.66 10.13
CA ALA A 171 -19.66 -0.69 11.02
C ALA A 171 -20.15 0.76 10.84
N GLY A 172 -21.01 1.06 9.87
CA GLY A 172 -21.73 2.31 9.73
C GLY A 172 -20.91 3.58 9.42
N GLN A 173 -19.60 3.48 9.27
CA GLN A 173 -18.74 4.66 9.00
C GLN A 173 -18.32 4.74 7.52
N MET A 174 -19.32 4.87 6.66
CA MET A 174 -19.12 4.98 5.22
C MET A 174 -19.26 6.44 4.77
N PHE A 175 -18.42 6.84 3.81
CA PHE A 175 -18.61 8.11 3.11
C PHE A 175 -19.85 8.04 2.22
N ARG A 176 -20.79 8.97 2.42
CA ARG A 176 -22.00 9.06 1.61
C ARG A 176 -21.69 9.55 0.19
N VAL A 177 -22.27 8.88 -0.81
CA VAL A 177 -22.27 9.32 -2.20
C VAL A 177 -23.67 9.79 -2.56
N THR A 178 -23.83 11.06 -2.93
CA THR A 178 -25.13 11.66 -3.26
C THR A 178 -24.96 12.81 -4.25
N THR A 179 -25.98 13.02 -5.09
CA THR A 179 -26.10 14.18 -5.98
C THR A 179 -27.20 15.13 -5.51
N LEU A 180 -27.81 14.85 -4.33
CA LEU A 180 -28.83 15.74 -3.76
C LEU A 180 -28.19 17.05 -3.31
N ASP A 181 -28.94 18.14 -3.51
CA ASP A 181 -28.56 19.45 -2.96
C ASP A 181 -28.62 19.42 -1.43
N MET A 182 -27.47 19.57 -0.78
CA MET A 182 -27.35 19.50 0.68
C MET A 182 -28.06 20.66 1.40
N GLU A 183 -28.31 21.78 0.70
CA GLU A 183 -29.05 22.92 1.25
C GLU A 183 -30.57 22.71 1.16
N ASN A 184 -31.03 21.93 0.15
CA ASN A 184 -32.43 21.69 -0.13
C ASN A 184 -32.75 20.20 -0.24
N LEU A 185 -32.45 19.43 0.80
CA LEU A 185 -32.67 17.99 0.83
C LEU A 185 -34.15 17.62 0.69
N PRO A 186 -34.53 16.79 -0.30
CA PRO A 186 -35.89 16.30 -0.39
C PRO A 186 -36.21 15.41 0.82
N ARG A 187 -37.43 15.57 1.35
CA ARG A 187 -37.88 14.82 2.54
C ARG A 187 -38.97 13.82 2.16
N ASN A 188 -38.88 12.64 2.74
CA ASN A 188 -39.93 11.63 2.67
C ASN A 188 -41.07 11.93 3.67
N LYS A 189 -42.16 11.15 3.60
CA LYS A 189 -43.33 11.32 4.48
C LYS A 189 -43.03 11.20 5.98
N LYS A 190 -41.89 10.60 6.35
CA LYS A 190 -41.45 10.43 7.75
C LYS A 190 -40.44 11.51 8.18
N GLY A 191 -40.16 12.50 7.34
CA GLY A 191 -39.20 13.60 7.62
C GLY A 191 -37.74 13.28 7.34
N GLY A 192 -37.39 12.03 7.00
CA GLY A 192 -36.04 11.66 6.59
C GLY A 192 -35.71 12.06 5.16
N VAL A 193 -34.46 11.91 4.74
CA VAL A 193 -34.05 12.20 3.36
C VAL A 193 -34.76 11.22 2.39
N ASP A 194 -35.27 11.77 1.29
CA ASP A 194 -35.92 10.98 0.24
C ASP A 194 -34.89 10.59 -0.84
N TYR A 195 -34.18 9.51 -0.59
CA TYR A 195 -33.17 8.98 -1.51
C TYR A 195 -33.74 8.43 -2.83
N THR A 196 -35.08 8.28 -2.95
CA THR A 196 -35.69 7.94 -4.27
C THR A 196 -35.51 9.06 -5.29
N LYS A 197 -35.15 10.24 -4.84
CA LYS A 197 -34.83 11.43 -5.64
C LYS A 197 -33.34 11.55 -5.97
N ASP A 198 -32.49 10.73 -5.37
CA ASP A 198 -31.05 10.72 -5.63
C ASP A 198 -30.74 9.94 -6.91
N PHE A 199 -29.49 10.10 -7.40
CA PHE A 199 -29.02 9.53 -8.68
C PHE A 199 -29.31 8.02 -8.82
N PHE A 200 -29.01 7.24 -7.79
CA PHE A 200 -29.22 5.78 -7.79
C PHE A 200 -30.62 5.36 -7.28
N GLY A 201 -31.50 6.30 -6.92
CA GLY A 201 -32.82 6.01 -6.37
C GLY A 201 -32.80 5.32 -4.99
N LYS A 202 -31.64 5.27 -4.35
CA LYS A 202 -31.42 4.69 -3.03
C LYS A 202 -30.20 5.35 -2.37
N GLU A 203 -30.06 5.13 -1.07
CA GLU A 203 -28.90 5.53 -0.31
C GLU A 203 -27.66 4.75 -0.78
N THR A 204 -26.56 5.46 -1.08
CA THR A 204 -25.30 4.86 -1.53
C THR A 204 -24.12 5.49 -0.81
N SER A 205 -23.03 4.73 -0.74
CA SER A 205 -21.79 5.12 -0.07
C SER A 205 -20.57 4.62 -0.84
N LEU A 206 -19.39 5.12 -0.49
CA LEU A 206 -18.14 4.51 -0.92
C LEU A 206 -17.92 3.20 -0.16
N THR A 207 -17.42 2.18 -0.84
CA THR A 207 -17.22 0.83 -0.28
C THR A 207 -16.14 0.80 0.80
N VAL A 208 -16.32 -0.05 1.78
CA VAL A 208 -15.31 -0.39 2.79
C VAL A 208 -14.55 -1.68 2.46
N SER A 209 -15.07 -2.50 1.51
CA SER A 209 -14.50 -3.78 1.08
C SER A 209 -15.22 -4.27 -0.18
N GLY A 210 -14.52 -4.96 -1.05
CA GLY A 210 -15.09 -5.66 -2.20
C GLY A 210 -15.43 -7.13 -1.93
N GLN A 211 -15.36 -7.57 -0.67
CA GLN A 211 -15.48 -8.98 -0.29
C GLN A 211 -16.82 -9.60 -0.71
N LEU A 212 -17.94 -8.97 -0.38
CA LEU A 212 -19.25 -9.59 -0.61
C LEU A 212 -19.51 -9.86 -2.11
N GLU A 213 -19.15 -8.90 -2.95
CA GLU A 213 -19.20 -9.05 -4.41
C GLU A 213 -18.14 -10.03 -4.92
N GLY A 214 -16.97 -10.08 -4.26
CA GLY A 214 -15.89 -11.04 -4.54
C GLY A 214 -16.34 -12.48 -4.31
N GLU A 215 -17.07 -12.74 -3.24
CA GLU A 215 -17.62 -14.08 -2.95
C GLU A 215 -18.57 -14.57 -4.06
N LEU A 216 -19.35 -13.66 -4.71
CA LEU A 216 -20.15 -14.03 -5.88
C LEU A 216 -19.29 -14.48 -7.04
N GLY A 217 -18.16 -13.79 -7.24
CA GLY A 217 -17.17 -14.15 -8.27
C GLY A 217 -16.58 -15.53 -8.01
N ALA A 218 -16.17 -15.82 -6.77
CA ALA A 218 -15.62 -17.12 -6.39
C ALA A 218 -16.62 -18.26 -6.59
N MET A 219 -17.91 -18.05 -6.31
CA MET A 219 -18.97 -19.05 -6.55
C MET A 219 -19.19 -19.37 -8.03
N ALA A 220 -18.56 -18.67 -8.96
CA ALA A 220 -18.69 -18.90 -10.39
C ALA A 220 -17.35 -19.17 -11.09
N LEU A 221 -16.26 -18.54 -10.63
CA LEU A 221 -14.95 -18.54 -11.26
C LEU A 221 -13.89 -19.33 -10.47
N GLY A 222 -14.21 -19.79 -9.26
CA GLY A 222 -13.32 -20.56 -8.39
C GLY A 222 -12.45 -19.66 -7.52
N GLU A 223 -11.35 -19.15 -8.05
CA GLU A 223 -10.45 -18.25 -7.33
C GLU A 223 -10.42 -16.87 -7.97
N ILE A 224 -10.73 -15.84 -7.18
CA ILE A 224 -10.70 -14.44 -7.61
C ILE A 224 -9.86 -13.59 -6.67
N TYR A 225 -9.44 -12.44 -7.15
CA TYR A 225 -8.93 -11.38 -6.29
C TYR A 225 -9.40 -10.00 -6.76
N THR A 226 -9.55 -9.09 -5.81
CA THR A 226 -9.70 -7.65 -6.06
C THR A 226 -8.38 -6.95 -5.78
N PHE A 227 -8.16 -5.80 -6.39
CA PHE A 227 -7.11 -4.87 -6.01
C PHE A 227 -7.59 -3.47 -6.34
N GLY A 228 -8.08 -2.78 -5.33
CA GLY A 228 -8.73 -1.49 -5.53
C GLY A 228 -8.82 -0.64 -4.26
N PRO A 229 -9.22 0.64 -4.42
CA PRO A 229 -9.40 1.54 -3.30
C PRO A 229 -10.61 1.14 -2.44
N THR A 230 -10.44 1.31 -1.13
CA THR A 230 -11.48 1.20 -0.11
C THR A 230 -11.48 2.44 0.77
N PHE A 231 -12.62 2.71 1.41
CA PHE A 231 -12.85 3.98 2.09
C PHE A 231 -13.45 3.76 3.48
N ARG A 232 -12.89 4.40 4.49
CA ARG A 232 -13.41 4.35 5.87
C ARG A 232 -13.50 5.76 6.45
N ALA A 233 -14.70 6.18 6.86
CA ALA A 233 -14.94 7.51 7.41
C ALA A 233 -14.65 7.59 8.93
N GLU A 234 -13.81 6.72 9.43
CA GLU A 234 -13.40 6.71 10.84
C GLU A 234 -12.63 7.97 11.20
N ASN A 235 -12.98 8.60 12.32
CA ASN A 235 -12.25 9.74 12.85
C ASN A 235 -10.98 9.29 13.60
N SER A 236 -10.13 8.52 12.91
CA SER A 236 -8.88 8.00 13.45
C SER A 236 -7.68 8.74 12.88
N ASN A 237 -6.82 9.27 13.74
CA ASN A 237 -5.63 10.03 13.34
C ASN A 237 -4.34 9.35 13.78
N THR A 238 -4.26 8.04 13.63
CA THR A 238 -3.07 7.25 13.98
C THR A 238 -2.09 7.13 12.80
N PRO A 239 -0.85 6.70 13.01
CA PRO A 239 0.11 6.40 11.93
C PRO A 239 -0.29 5.24 11.01
N ARG A 240 -1.36 4.50 11.33
CA ARG A 240 -1.78 3.28 10.62
C ARG A 240 -3.14 3.39 9.93
N HIS A 241 -3.81 4.56 10.00
CA HIS A 241 -5.15 4.77 9.42
C HIS A 241 -5.15 5.84 8.35
N LEU A 242 -5.86 5.54 7.27
CA LEU A 242 -6.19 6.43 6.16
C LEU A 242 -7.69 6.32 5.90
N ALA A 243 -8.29 7.40 5.41
CA ALA A 243 -9.69 7.40 4.99
C ALA A 243 -9.88 6.76 3.59
N GLU A 244 -8.83 6.74 2.78
CA GLU A 244 -8.73 6.08 1.47
C GLU A 244 -7.42 5.29 1.42
N PHE A 245 -7.51 4.01 1.11
CA PHE A 245 -6.37 3.09 0.99
C PHE A 245 -6.72 1.96 0.01
N TRP A 246 -5.75 1.13 -0.34
CA TRP A 246 -5.96 0.04 -1.28
C TRP A 246 -5.98 -1.30 -0.57
N MET A 247 -6.93 -2.15 -0.96
CA MET A 247 -7.03 -3.52 -0.48
C MET A 247 -6.78 -4.51 -1.61
N ILE A 248 -6.10 -5.58 -1.29
CA ILE A 248 -6.09 -6.81 -2.06
C ILE A 248 -6.96 -7.79 -1.31
N GLU A 249 -8.04 -8.27 -1.92
CA GLU A 249 -8.95 -9.21 -1.28
C GLU A 249 -9.10 -10.43 -2.16
N THR A 250 -8.95 -11.61 -1.59
CA THR A 250 -9.09 -12.88 -2.28
C THR A 250 -10.32 -13.60 -1.81
N GLU A 251 -11.02 -14.28 -2.72
CA GLU A 251 -12.08 -15.20 -2.38
C GLU A 251 -11.89 -16.49 -3.18
N MET A 252 -11.84 -17.64 -2.50
CA MET A 252 -11.51 -18.92 -3.09
C MET A 252 -12.56 -19.97 -2.72
N ALA A 253 -13.27 -20.47 -3.72
CA ALA A 253 -14.15 -21.64 -3.56
C ALA A 253 -13.31 -22.89 -3.26
N PHE A 254 -13.88 -23.77 -2.41
CA PHE A 254 -13.29 -25.05 -2.01
C PHE A 254 -12.06 -24.96 -1.10
N TYR A 255 -11.68 -23.76 -0.64
CA TYR A 255 -10.62 -23.54 0.34
C TYR A 255 -11.20 -23.54 1.76
N ASP A 256 -10.55 -24.24 2.67
CA ASP A 256 -10.80 -24.15 4.11
C ASP A 256 -9.87 -23.10 4.76
N ILE A 257 -9.94 -22.97 6.09
CA ILE A 257 -9.11 -22.02 6.84
C ILE A 257 -7.61 -22.36 6.72
N LYS A 258 -7.24 -23.64 6.59
CA LYS A 258 -5.86 -24.06 6.47
C LYS A 258 -5.30 -23.66 5.11
N ASP A 259 -6.03 -23.90 4.03
CA ASP A 259 -5.66 -23.49 2.67
C ASP A 259 -5.50 -21.96 2.59
N ASN A 260 -6.38 -21.23 3.28
CA ASN A 260 -6.34 -19.77 3.36
C ASN A 260 -5.08 -19.26 4.07
N MET A 261 -4.68 -19.89 5.18
CA MET A 261 -3.43 -19.58 5.88
C MET A 261 -2.21 -19.89 5.02
N ASP A 262 -2.20 -21.03 4.33
CA ASP A 262 -1.09 -21.44 3.47
C ASP A 262 -0.89 -20.44 2.31
N LEU A 263 -1.98 -20.02 1.67
CA LEU A 263 -1.94 -19.00 0.60
C LEU A 263 -1.47 -17.64 1.11
N ALA A 264 -1.94 -17.21 2.28
CA ALA A 264 -1.54 -15.93 2.87
C ALA A 264 -0.03 -15.89 3.18
N GLU A 265 0.50 -16.97 3.76
CA GLU A 265 1.94 -17.10 4.04
C GLU A 265 2.77 -17.10 2.74
N GLU A 266 2.37 -17.89 1.74
CA GLU A 266 3.02 -17.95 0.45
C GLU A 266 3.02 -16.59 -0.25
N PHE A 267 1.87 -15.90 -0.25
CA PHE A 267 1.69 -14.60 -0.87
C PHE A 267 2.62 -13.54 -0.28
N ILE A 268 2.69 -13.44 1.06
CA ILE A 268 3.57 -12.47 1.70
C ILE A 268 5.05 -12.80 1.43
N LYS A 269 5.44 -14.06 1.54
CA LYS A 269 6.82 -14.47 1.24
C LYS A 269 7.20 -14.14 -0.20
N TYR A 270 6.31 -14.40 -1.16
CA TYR A 270 6.52 -14.02 -2.55
C TYR A 270 6.74 -12.51 -2.70
N LEU A 271 5.90 -11.68 -2.07
CA LEU A 271 6.01 -10.22 -2.16
C LEU A 271 7.31 -9.70 -1.54
N VAL A 272 7.71 -10.25 -0.39
CA VAL A 272 8.97 -9.87 0.27
C VAL A 272 10.18 -10.26 -0.59
N GLN A 273 10.19 -11.47 -1.15
CA GLN A 273 11.25 -11.90 -2.06
C GLN A 273 11.31 -11.01 -3.30
N TYR A 274 10.14 -10.72 -3.90
CA TYR A 274 10.05 -9.85 -5.07
C TYR A 274 10.60 -8.44 -4.79
N ALA A 275 10.31 -7.89 -3.61
CA ALA A 275 10.84 -6.60 -3.18
C ALA A 275 12.37 -6.60 -3.10
N LEU A 276 12.95 -7.61 -2.45
CA LEU A 276 14.41 -7.75 -2.32
C LEU A 276 15.10 -7.92 -3.68
N ASP A 277 14.50 -8.67 -4.61
CA ASP A 277 15.07 -8.94 -5.92
C ASP A 277 14.97 -7.75 -6.88
N ASN A 278 13.86 -7.00 -6.83
CA ASN A 278 13.54 -5.99 -7.84
C ASN A 278 13.66 -4.54 -7.36
N CYS A 279 13.79 -4.32 -6.04
CA CYS A 279 13.88 -2.99 -5.43
C CYS A 279 15.13 -2.81 -4.57
N ARG A 280 16.18 -3.61 -4.78
CA ARG A 280 17.35 -3.70 -3.89
C ARG A 280 17.98 -2.34 -3.58
N GLU A 281 18.20 -1.50 -4.59
CA GLU A 281 18.83 -0.18 -4.42
C GLU A 281 17.96 0.76 -3.57
N ASP A 282 16.64 0.77 -3.82
CA ASP A 282 15.70 1.60 -3.08
C ASP A 282 15.54 1.12 -1.62
N ILE A 283 15.44 -0.20 -1.42
CA ILE A 283 15.35 -0.81 -0.09
C ILE A 283 16.65 -0.60 0.69
N GLN A 284 17.82 -0.74 0.06
CA GLN A 284 19.10 -0.46 0.71
C GLN A 284 19.18 1.00 1.18
N PHE A 285 18.77 1.95 0.35
CA PHE A 285 18.72 3.36 0.74
C PHE A 285 17.78 3.59 1.95
N LEU A 286 16.61 2.97 1.95
CA LEU A 286 15.66 3.10 3.05
C LEU A 286 16.18 2.43 4.33
N ASN A 287 16.85 1.27 4.20
CA ASN A 287 17.52 0.58 5.30
C ASN A 287 18.60 1.48 5.95
N ASP A 288 19.49 2.04 5.14
CA ASP A 288 20.62 2.81 5.65
C ASP A 288 20.21 4.16 6.24
N ARG A 289 19.08 4.70 5.80
CA ARG A 289 18.62 6.03 6.18
C ARG A 289 17.61 6.06 7.30
N TYR A 290 16.70 5.07 7.38
CA TYR A 290 15.52 5.14 8.23
C TYR A 290 15.33 3.94 9.16
N ASP A 291 15.65 2.74 8.72
CA ASP A 291 15.44 1.51 9.48
C ASP A 291 16.55 0.50 9.18
N ASN A 292 17.65 0.58 9.92
CA ASN A 292 18.85 -0.23 9.71
C ASN A 292 18.64 -1.74 9.93
N GLU A 293 17.46 -2.16 10.39
CA GLU A 293 17.06 -3.56 10.53
C GLU A 293 16.13 -4.02 9.39
N LEU A 294 15.77 -3.14 8.44
CA LEU A 294 14.77 -3.43 7.42
C LEU A 294 15.12 -4.68 6.61
N ILE A 295 16.31 -4.76 6.04
CA ILE A 295 16.72 -5.89 5.20
C ILE A 295 16.78 -7.18 6.01
N ALA A 296 17.37 -7.15 7.19
CA ALA A 296 17.45 -8.32 8.07
C ALA A 296 16.05 -8.83 8.45
N ARG A 297 15.09 -7.94 8.70
CA ARG A 297 13.71 -8.29 9.01
C ARG A 297 12.99 -8.91 7.80
N LEU A 298 13.19 -8.37 6.59
CA LEU A 298 12.63 -8.94 5.35
C LEU A 298 13.19 -10.34 5.08
N GLU A 299 14.50 -10.52 5.18
CA GLU A 299 15.16 -11.82 5.01
C GLU A 299 14.72 -12.82 6.09
N GLY A 300 14.50 -12.37 7.33
CA GLY A 300 14.00 -13.17 8.43
C GLY A 300 12.61 -13.76 8.17
N VAL A 301 11.72 -13.03 7.51
CA VAL A 301 10.38 -13.52 7.13
C VAL A 301 10.49 -14.65 6.09
N LEU A 302 11.43 -14.57 5.16
CA LEU A 302 11.62 -15.61 4.14
C LEU A 302 12.15 -16.91 4.72
N GLY A 303 13.03 -16.82 5.71
CA GLY A 303 13.71 -17.94 6.32
C GLY A 303 12.90 -18.69 7.39
N THR A 304 11.65 -18.31 7.67
CA THR A 304 10.88 -18.87 8.77
C THR A 304 9.47 -19.28 8.37
N GLU A 305 8.92 -20.32 9.01
CA GLU A 305 7.50 -20.62 8.94
C GLU A 305 6.74 -19.70 9.91
N PHE A 306 5.53 -19.28 9.52
CA PHE A 306 4.67 -18.47 10.37
C PHE A 306 4.08 -19.34 11.49
N VAL A 307 4.09 -18.83 12.69
CA VAL A 307 3.50 -19.52 13.85
C VAL A 307 1.98 -19.53 13.67
N ARG A 308 1.35 -20.70 13.80
CA ARG A 308 -0.11 -20.84 13.80
C ARG A 308 -0.57 -21.00 15.24
N LEU A 309 -1.40 -20.10 15.70
CA LEU A 309 -1.81 -19.96 17.08
C LEU A 309 -3.31 -19.67 17.15
N THR A 310 -4.03 -20.31 18.05
CA THR A 310 -5.42 -19.92 18.31
C THR A 310 -5.48 -18.66 19.18
N TYR A 311 -6.55 -17.88 19.03
CA TYR A 311 -6.79 -16.71 19.90
C TYR A 311 -6.76 -17.10 21.39
N THR A 312 -7.37 -18.23 21.75
CA THR A 312 -7.38 -18.72 23.13
C THR A 312 -5.98 -18.99 23.68
N GLU A 313 -5.08 -19.55 22.88
CA GLU A 313 -3.67 -19.74 23.25
C GLU A 313 -2.95 -18.40 23.33
N GLY A 314 -3.20 -17.50 22.40
CA GLY A 314 -2.66 -16.14 22.41
C GLY A 314 -3.02 -15.37 23.69
N ILE A 315 -4.29 -15.43 24.10
CA ILE A 315 -4.74 -14.82 25.37
C ILE A 315 -3.98 -15.39 26.57
N LYS A 316 -3.84 -16.72 26.67
CA LYS A 316 -3.08 -17.37 27.77
C LYS A 316 -1.62 -16.89 27.82
N ILE A 317 -0.98 -16.73 26.67
CA ILE A 317 0.39 -16.19 26.58
C ILE A 317 0.45 -14.76 27.11
N LEU A 318 -0.50 -13.92 26.69
CA LEU A 318 -0.57 -12.51 27.08
C LEU A 318 -0.89 -12.34 28.58
N GLU A 319 -1.81 -13.13 29.13
CA GLU A 319 -2.12 -13.14 30.56
C GLU A 319 -0.92 -13.60 31.42
N ALA A 320 -0.14 -14.55 30.91
CA ALA A 320 1.06 -15.06 31.59
C ALA A 320 2.32 -14.20 31.42
N ALA A 321 2.25 -13.16 30.57
CA ALA A 321 3.41 -12.36 30.16
C ALA A 321 4.02 -11.51 31.31
N GLY A 322 3.26 -11.24 32.37
CA GLY A 322 3.71 -10.37 33.46
C GLY A 322 3.90 -8.90 33.05
N VAL A 323 3.25 -8.47 31.98
CA VAL A 323 3.27 -7.11 31.45
C VAL A 323 2.04 -6.36 31.95
N GLU A 324 2.21 -5.12 32.36
CA GLU A 324 1.11 -4.21 32.63
C GLU A 324 0.66 -3.60 31.29
N TRP A 325 -0.51 -4.05 30.81
CA TRP A 325 -1.07 -3.63 29.54
C TRP A 325 -1.80 -2.28 29.69
N GLU A 326 -1.67 -1.41 28.69
CA GLU A 326 -2.49 -0.20 28.58
C GLU A 326 -3.98 -0.57 28.44
N TYR A 327 -4.26 -1.61 27.66
CA TYR A 327 -5.59 -2.19 27.49
C TYR A 327 -5.63 -3.58 28.12
N PRO A 328 -6.43 -3.80 29.20
CA PRO A 328 -6.50 -5.11 29.85
C PRO A 328 -6.87 -6.22 28.86
N VAL A 329 -6.15 -7.33 28.93
CA VAL A 329 -6.38 -8.50 28.09
C VAL A 329 -7.16 -9.56 28.86
N SER A 330 -8.21 -10.10 28.23
CA SER A 330 -8.97 -11.25 28.70
C SER A 330 -9.66 -11.94 27.53
N TRP A 331 -10.07 -13.19 27.72
CA TRP A 331 -10.77 -13.89 26.66
C TRP A 331 -12.10 -13.17 26.27
N GLY A 332 -12.29 -12.93 25.00
CA GLY A 332 -13.43 -12.20 24.45
C GLY A 332 -13.15 -10.72 24.14
N THR A 333 -11.99 -10.17 24.54
CA THR A 333 -11.61 -8.80 24.19
C THR A 333 -10.89 -8.76 22.83
N ASP A 334 -11.12 -7.67 22.08
CA ASP A 334 -10.38 -7.43 20.86
C ASP A 334 -8.93 -7.07 21.15
N LEU A 335 -7.98 -7.71 20.45
CA LEU A 335 -6.55 -7.46 20.67
C LEU A 335 -6.16 -6.09 20.15
N GLN A 336 -5.40 -5.37 20.97
CA GLN A 336 -4.82 -4.09 20.60
C GLN A 336 -3.40 -4.27 20.05
N SER A 337 -2.89 -3.25 19.37
CA SER A 337 -1.56 -3.28 18.75
C SER A 337 -0.45 -3.68 19.71
N GLU A 338 -0.54 -3.39 21.00
CA GLU A 338 0.47 -3.79 22.00
C GLU A 338 0.48 -5.30 22.21
N HIS A 339 -0.70 -5.93 22.22
CA HIS A 339 -0.86 -7.38 22.37
C HIS A 339 -0.32 -8.13 21.15
N GLU A 340 -0.70 -7.71 19.95
CA GLU A 340 -0.23 -8.28 18.69
C GLU A 340 1.29 -8.18 18.56
N ARG A 341 1.86 -7.01 18.86
CA ARG A 341 3.30 -6.80 18.80
C ARG A 341 4.06 -7.63 19.84
N TYR A 342 3.49 -7.81 21.03
CA TYR A 342 4.12 -8.67 22.04
C TYR A 342 4.25 -10.11 21.53
N LEU A 343 3.17 -10.68 20.97
CA LEU A 343 3.21 -12.04 20.42
C LEU A 343 4.28 -12.17 19.36
N VAL A 344 4.36 -11.22 18.41
CA VAL A 344 5.26 -11.29 17.25
C VAL A 344 6.70 -10.88 17.59
N GLU A 345 6.90 -9.80 18.37
CA GLU A 345 8.22 -9.19 18.58
C GLU A 345 8.94 -9.70 19.83
N LYS A 346 8.19 -10.14 20.85
CA LYS A 346 8.76 -10.56 22.14
C LYS A 346 8.66 -12.06 22.36
N HIS A 347 7.47 -12.64 22.19
CA HIS A 347 7.24 -14.04 22.51
C HIS A 347 7.78 -14.99 21.43
N PHE A 348 7.29 -14.89 20.19
CA PHE A 348 7.69 -15.79 19.11
C PHE A 348 8.88 -15.29 18.27
N GLN A 349 9.06 -13.98 18.16
CA GLN A 349 10.05 -13.33 17.31
C GLN A 349 9.91 -13.77 15.82
N LYS A 350 8.68 -14.02 15.40
CA LYS A 350 8.28 -14.52 14.07
C LYS A 350 6.89 -13.98 13.72
N PRO A 351 6.51 -13.94 12.43
CA PRO A 351 5.12 -13.70 12.08
C PRO A 351 4.20 -14.76 12.67
N VAL A 352 3.01 -14.33 13.07
CA VAL A 352 2.01 -15.20 13.73
C VAL A 352 0.71 -15.12 12.95
N ILE A 353 0.11 -16.25 12.65
CA ILE A 353 -1.27 -16.37 12.16
C ILE A 353 -2.14 -16.75 13.34
N LEU A 354 -2.97 -15.82 13.80
CA LEU A 354 -3.86 -16.02 14.94
C LEU A 354 -5.25 -16.38 14.42
N THR A 355 -5.83 -17.49 14.94
CA THR A 355 -7.09 -18.05 14.45
C THR A 355 -8.13 -18.24 15.55
N ASP A 356 -9.34 -18.64 15.18
CA ASP A 356 -10.40 -19.05 16.10
C ASP A 356 -10.77 -18.00 17.15
N TYR A 357 -11.07 -16.80 16.65
CA TYR A 357 -11.48 -15.67 17.46
C TYR A 357 -12.87 -15.84 18.05
N PRO A 358 -13.19 -15.19 19.19
CA PRO A 358 -14.55 -15.11 19.68
C PRO A 358 -15.51 -14.54 18.65
N LYS A 359 -16.65 -15.19 18.44
CA LYS A 359 -17.64 -14.76 17.44
C LYS A 359 -18.16 -13.33 17.64
N ASP A 360 -18.21 -12.89 18.90
CA ASP A 360 -18.84 -11.62 19.27
C ASP A 360 -18.01 -10.38 18.87
N ILE A 361 -16.72 -10.58 18.54
CA ILE A 361 -15.83 -9.53 18.07
C ILE A 361 -15.47 -9.65 16.57
N LYS A 362 -16.12 -10.56 15.84
CA LYS A 362 -15.86 -10.80 14.41
C LYS A 362 -17.16 -10.71 13.58
N ALA A 363 -16.98 -10.48 12.28
CA ALA A 363 -18.07 -10.21 11.35
C ALA A 363 -19.04 -11.39 11.16
N PHE A 364 -20.25 -11.09 10.72
CA PHE A 364 -21.38 -12.02 10.60
C PHE A 364 -21.16 -13.16 9.60
N TYR A 365 -20.36 -12.95 8.58
CA TYR A 365 -20.14 -13.89 7.48
C TYR A 365 -19.12 -14.99 7.80
N MET A 366 -18.44 -14.91 8.94
CA MET A 366 -17.41 -15.88 9.30
C MET A 366 -18.02 -17.19 9.81
N LYS A 367 -17.47 -18.31 9.36
CA LYS A 367 -17.94 -19.64 9.73
C LYS A 367 -17.69 -19.91 11.21
N GLN A 368 -18.74 -20.32 11.93
CA GLN A 368 -18.64 -20.71 13.32
C GLN A 368 -17.99 -22.09 13.49
N ASN A 369 -17.18 -22.23 14.53
CA ASN A 369 -16.67 -23.52 14.99
C ASN A 369 -17.77 -24.31 15.71
N GLU A 370 -17.53 -25.61 15.91
CA GLU A 370 -18.49 -26.51 16.58
C GLU A 370 -18.69 -26.17 18.06
N ASP A 371 -17.78 -25.41 18.67
CA ASP A 371 -17.88 -24.93 20.06
C ASP A 371 -18.99 -23.88 20.26
N GLY A 372 -19.52 -23.31 19.16
CA GLY A 372 -20.56 -22.28 19.16
C GLY A 372 -20.11 -20.93 19.73
N LYS A 373 -18.83 -20.76 20.07
CA LYS A 373 -18.24 -19.58 20.71
C LYS A 373 -17.23 -18.85 19.83
N THR A 374 -16.53 -19.60 18.96
CA THR A 374 -15.47 -19.06 18.11
C THR A 374 -15.85 -19.16 16.63
N VAL A 375 -15.14 -18.38 15.80
CA VAL A 375 -15.26 -18.38 14.34
C VAL A 375 -13.92 -18.66 13.70
N ARG A 376 -13.92 -19.25 12.50
CA ARG A 376 -12.73 -19.55 11.70
C ARG A 376 -12.16 -18.29 11.04
N ALA A 377 -11.90 -17.29 11.86
CA ALA A 377 -11.15 -16.10 11.46
C ALA A 377 -9.65 -16.39 11.45
N MET A 378 -8.90 -15.59 10.70
CA MET A 378 -7.45 -15.53 10.79
C MET A 378 -6.97 -14.10 10.65
N ASP A 379 -6.00 -13.69 11.48
CA ASP A 379 -5.26 -12.45 11.34
C ASP A 379 -3.78 -12.78 11.25
N VAL A 380 -3.08 -12.25 10.24
CA VAL A 380 -1.63 -12.43 10.08
C VAL A 380 -0.94 -11.23 10.68
N LEU A 381 -0.17 -11.48 11.74
CA LEU A 381 0.49 -10.46 12.54
C LEU A 381 1.98 -10.38 12.20
N PHE A 382 2.48 -9.15 12.00
CA PHE A 382 3.85 -8.87 11.61
C PHE A 382 4.57 -7.91 12.55
N PRO A 383 5.92 -8.04 12.70
CA PRO A 383 6.72 -7.10 13.48
C PRO A 383 6.52 -5.66 13.01
N LYS A 384 6.44 -4.70 13.93
CA LYS A 384 6.24 -3.26 13.74
C LYS A 384 4.89 -2.87 13.12
N ILE A 385 4.18 -3.80 12.48
CA ILE A 385 2.91 -3.55 11.80
C ILE A 385 1.71 -3.99 12.65
N GLY A 386 1.76 -5.15 13.30
CA GLY A 386 0.59 -5.83 13.83
C GLY A 386 -0.15 -6.56 12.70
N GLU A 387 -1.46 -6.53 12.69
CA GLU A 387 -2.27 -7.13 11.63
C GLU A 387 -1.95 -6.54 10.26
N ILE A 388 -1.54 -7.39 9.31
CA ILE A 388 -1.29 -7.05 7.90
C ILE A 388 -2.32 -7.70 6.97
N ILE A 389 -2.82 -8.88 7.32
CA ILE A 389 -3.90 -9.61 6.64
C ILE A 389 -4.96 -9.97 7.67
N GLY A 390 -6.22 -9.76 7.32
CA GLY A 390 -7.37 -10.31 8.01
C GLY A 390 -8.17 -11.21 7.06
N GLY A 391 -8.65 -12.35 7.53
CA GLY A 391 -9.39 -13.30 6.70
C GLY A 391 -10.26 -14.28 7.49
N SER A 392 -10.97 -15.16 6.77
CA SER A 392 -11.74 -16.23 7.40
C SER A 392 -12.15 -17.30 6.39
N GLU A 393 -12.53 -18.46 6.91
CA GLU A 393 -13.46 -19.33 6.21
C GLU A 393 -14.86 -18.72 6.31
N ARG A 394 -15.60 -18.69 5.18
CA ARG A 394 -16.91 -18.03 5.09
C ARG A 394 -18.02 -19.02 5.46
N GLU A 395 -19.12 -18.52 6.06
CA GLU A 395 -20.28 -19.38 6.34
C GLU A 395 -20.98 -19.76 5.03
N SER A 396 -20.98 -21.04 4.70
CA SER A 396 -21.59 -21.60 3.49
C SER A 396 -23.03 -22.09 3.69
N SER A 397 -23.49 -22.23 4.93
CA SER A 397 -24.85 -22.61 5.25
C SER A 397 -25.77 -21.40 5.28
N LEU A 398 -26.81 -21.38 4.44
CA LEU A 398 -27.81 -20.31 4.44
C LEU A 398 -28.44 -20.13 5.81
N GLN A 399 -28.86 -21.23 6.45
CA GLN A 399 -29.54 -21.19 7.75
C GLN A 399 -28.65 -20.57 8.85
N LYS A 400 -27.36 -20.96 8.89
CA LYS A 400 -26.41 -20.42 9.88
C LYS A 400 -26.10 -18.96 9.63
N LEU A 401 -25.96 -18.58 8.36
CA LEU A 401 -25.70 -17.18 7.96
C LEU A 401 -26.89 -16.29 8.31
N GLU A 402 -28.12 -16.73 8.02
CA GLU A 402 -29.34 -16.00 8.38
C GLU A 402 -29.48 -15.83 9.89
N ALA A 403 -29.24 -16.91 10.66
CA ALA A 403 -29.25 -16.84 12.11
C ALA A 403 -28.20 -15.86 12.67
N ARG A 404 -27.02 -15.82 12.07
CA ARG A 404 -25.95 -14.90 12.49
C ARG A 404 -26.28 -13.44 12.19
N ILE A 405 -26.88 -13.15 11.03
CA ILE A 405 -27.37 -11.81 10.67
C ILE A 405 -28.41 -11.33 11.70
N GLU A 406 -29.31 -12.21 12.09
CA GLU A 406 -30.34 -11.92 13.12
C GLU A 406 -29.71 -11.70 14.50
N GLU A 407 -28.77 -12.56 14.92
CA GLU A 407 -28.03 -12.44 16.20
C GLU A 407 -27.27 -11.11 16.32
N THR A 408 -26.66 -10.63 15.22
CA THR A 408 -25.94 -9.35 15.20
C THR A 408 -26.86 -8.13 15.10
N GLY A 409 -28.16 -8.32 14.93
CA GLY A 409 -29.13 -7.24 14.75
C GLY A 409 -29.02 -6.51 13.41
N MET A 410 -28.30 -7.07 12.44
CA MET A 410 -28.19 -6.50 11.09
C MET A 410 -29.50 -6.67 10.31
N SER A 411 -29.76 -5.72 9.42
CA SER A 411 -30.89 -5.82 8.51
C SER A 411 -30.59 -6.74 7.34
N ARG A 412 -31.45 -7.70 7.07
CA ARG A 412 -31.41 -8.51 5.84
C ARG A 412 -31.68 -7.69 4.58
N LYS A 413 -32.31 -6.52 4.74
CA LYS A 413 -32.63 -5.64 3.62
C LYS A 413 -31.32 -5.16 2.95
N GLY A 414 -31.16 -5.48 1.68
CA GLY A 414 -29.95 -5.17 0.91
C GLY A 414 -28.93 -6.30 0.85
N LEU A 415 -29.11 -7.41 1.61
CA LEU A 415 -28.24 -8.59 1.59
C LEU A 415 -28.87 -9.81 0.88
N GLU A 416 -30.08 -9.71 0.33
CA GLU A 416 -30.75 -10.85 -0.31
C GLU A 416 -29.92 -11.44 -1.46
N TRP A 417 -29.30 -10.60 -2.28
CA TRP A 417 -28.42 -11.01 -3.36
C TRP A 417 -27.18 -11.79 -2.85
N TYR A 418 -26.67 -11.45 -1.68
CA TYR A 418 -25.55 -12.14 -1.03
C TYR A 418 -26.02 -13.50 -0.47
N LEU A 419 -27.22 -13.57 0.13
CA LEU A 419 -27.82 -14.82 0.60
C LEU A 419 -28.12 -15.79 -0.55
N ASP A 420 -28.38 -15.31 -1.76
CA ASP A 420 -28.60 -16.13 -2.94
C ASP A 420 -27.40 -17.02 -3.29
N THR A 421 -26.17 -16.60 -2.98
CA THR A 421 -24.98 -17.45 -3.15
C THR A 421 -25.02 -18.71 -2.30
N ARG A 422 -25.78 -18.69 -1.19
CA ARG A 422 -26.00 -19.86 -0.32
C ARG A 422 -27.24 -20.64 -0.68
N ARG A 423 -28.20 -20.02 -1.38
CA ARG A 423 -29.41 -20.72 -1.88
C ARG A 423 -29.11 -21.51 -3.14
N TYR A 424 -28.24 -21.02 -4.00
CA TYR A 424 -28.03 -21.53 -5.35
C TYR A 424 -26.61 -22.06 -5.54
N GLY A 425 -26.37 -23.29 -5.05
CA GLY A 425 -25.10 -23.97 -5.26
C GLY A 425 -23.96 -23.47 -4.38
N SER A 426 -24.24 -23.30 -3.09
CA SER A 426 -23.21 -22.91 -2.11
C SER A 426 -22.04 -23.89 -2.09
N ALA A 427 -20.84 -23.37 -1.91
CA ALA A 427 -19.61 -24.13 -1.72
C ALA A 427 -18.87 -23.66 -0.45
N PRO A 428 -18.10 -24.54 0.21
CA PRO A 428 -17.09 -24.09 1.17
C PRO A 428 -16.16 -23.09 0.49
N HIS A 429 -15.84 -21.97 1.15
CA HIS A 429 -14.96 -20.97 0.60
C HIS A 429 -14.30 -20.14 1.70
N SER A 430 -13.17 -19.57 1.37
CA SER A 430 -12.36 -18.75 2.26
C SER A 430 -11.83 -17.54 1.52
N GLY A 431 -11.41 -16.54 2.27
CA GLY A 431 -10.79 -15.36 1.70
C GLY A 431 -10.06 -14.54 2.74
N PHE A 432 -9.23 -13.63 2.26
CA PHE A 432 -8.54 -12.67 3.11
C PHE A 432 -8.37 -11.32 2.41
N GLY A 433 -8.17 -10.29 3.21
CA GLY A 433 -7.79 -8.95 2.74
C GLY A 433 -6.42 -8.55 3.24
N LEU A 434 -5.57 -8.02 2.34
CA LEU A 434 -4.29 -7.43 2.65
C LEU A 434 -4.34 -5.93 2.38
N GLY A 435 -4.04 -5.11 3.40
CA GLY A 435 -3.88 -3.67 3.22
C GLY A 435 -2.60 -3.34 2.48
N PHE A 436 -2.69 -2.75 1.29
CA PHE A 436 -1.53 -2.45 0.46
C PHE A 436 -0.56 -1.48 1.13
N GLU A 437 -1.06 -0.45 1.76
CA GLU A 437 -0.24 0.52 2.47
C GLU A 437 0.43 -0.09 3.72
N ARG A 438 -0.19 -1.07 4.39
CA ARG A 438 0.46 -1.82 5.50
C ARG A 438 1.60 -2.69 4.99
N LEU A 439 1.43 -3.35 3.84
CA LEU A 439 2.52 -4.05 3.14
C LEU A 439 3.67 -3.09 2.83
N LEU A 440 3.36 -1.90 2.31
CA LEU A 440 4.37 -0.91 1.97
C LEU A 440 5.10 -0.37 3.20
N LEU A 441 4.42 -0.15 4.33
CA LEU A 441 5.11 0.15 5.60
C LEU A 441 6.13 -0.94 5.94
N PHE A 442 5.75 -2.20 5.79
CA PHE A 442 6.62 -3.33 6.11
C PHE A 442 7.84 -3.39 5.18
N VAL A 443 7.65 -3.33 3.86
CA VAL A 443 8.76 -3.47 2.89
C VAL A 443 9.62 -2.22 2.72
N THR A 444 9.17 -1.06 3.19
CA THR A 444 9.93 0.20 3.12
C THR A 444 10.53 0.64 4.46
N GLY A 445 10.11 0.04 5.57
CA GLY A 445 10.52 0.45 6.90
C GLY A 445 9.95 1.80 7.36
N MET A 446 8.97 2.34 6.66
CA MET A 446 8.33 3.60 7.04
C MET A 446 7.43 3.40 8.27
N SER A 447 7.38 4.41 9.14
CA SER A 447 6.63 4.38 10.39
C SER A 447 5.23 4.99 10.31
N ASN A 448 4.91 5.69 9.21
CA ASN A 448 3.62 6.37 9.04
C ASN A 448 3.03 6.10 7.67
N ILE A 449 1.80 5.61 7.67
CA ILE A 449 1.07 5.20 6.47
C ILE A 449 0.86 6.35 5.46
N ARG A 450 0.85 7.62 5.93
CA ARG A 450 0.78 8.80 5.06
C ARG A 450 1.99 8.96 4.14
N ASP A 451 3.07 8.27 4.44
CA ASP A 451 4.34 8.39 3.69
C ASP A 451 4.50 7.32 2.62
N VAL A 452 3.61 6.33 2.56
CA VAL A 452 3.63 5.26 1.55
C VAL A 452 2.52 5.36 0.49
N ILE A 453 1.67 6.38 0.60
CA ILE A 453 0.65 6.72 -0.40
C ILE A 453 0.93 8.12 -0.97
N PRO A 454 0.74 8.38 -2.28
CA PRO A 454 1.10 9.67 -2.89
C PRO A 454 0.37 10.87 -2.26
N PHE A 455 -0.94 10.78 -2.09
CA PHE A 455 -1.80 11.85 -1.57
C PHE A 455 -2.70 11.29 -0.47
N PRO A 456 -2.26 11.32 0.79
CA PRO A 456 -3.00 10.70 1.89
C PRO A 456 -4.32 11.42 2.16
N ARG A 457 -5.39 10.65 2.38
CA ARG A 457 -6.69 11.12 2.85
C ARG A 457 -6.84 10.78 4.32
N THR A 458 -6.98 11.79 5.16
CA THR A 458 -7.13 11.65 6.62
C THR A 458 -8.12 12.68 7.14
N PRO A 459 -8.62 12.55 8.38
CA PRO A 459 -9.45 13.60 8.97
C PRO A 459 -8.82 14.99 8.79
N LYS A 460 -9.60 15.95 8.29
CA LYS A 460 -9.22 17.34 7.99
C LYS A 460 -8.14 17.50 6.91
N ASN A 461 -7.86 16.50 6.10
CA ASN A 461 -6.90 16.59 4.99
C ASN A 461 -7.39 15.86 3.74
N ALA A 462 -7.66 16.63 2.69
CA ALA A 462 -8.00 16.15 1.35
C ALA A 462 -7.30 16.99 0.27
N GLU A 463 -6.15 17.60 0.62
CA GLU A 463 -5.37 18.42 -0.30
C GLU A 463 -4.75 17.61 -1.45
N TYR A 464 -4.73 18.21 -2.64
CA TYR A 464 -4.27 17.66 -3.94
C TYR A 464 -5.27 16.62 -4.54
#